data_39c6a34ce2380c1d92432367babd28d1
#
_entry.id   39c6a34ce2380c1d92432367babd28d1
#
_cell.length_a   1.000
_cell.length_b   1.000
_cell.length_c   1.000
_cell.angle_alpha   90.00
_cell.angle_beta   90.00
_cell.angle_gamma   90.00
#
_symmetry.space_group_name_H-M   'P 1'
#
loop_
_entity.id
_entity.type
_entity.pdbx_description
1 polymer ?
#
loop_
_entity_poly.entity_id
_entity_poly.type
_entity_poly.pdbx_seq_one_letter_code
_entity_poly.pdbx_strand_id
1 'polypeptide(L)'
;MADAPRVRAYVGLGANVGDPHRTLQAAVSALAALPGARLRGVSRLYATRPVGVTDQPGFMNAVVAVDVPAGPDPDSGALALLLALKGLEAAFGRQARRRWGPRELDLDLLVFGRHRLHVERPTSGRSDDL
;
A
#
# COMPACT_ATOMS: atom_id res chain seq x y z
N MET A 1 24.91 -17.31 6.36
CA MET A 1 24.68 -16.53 5.11
C MET A 1 24.22 -15.15 5.49
N ALA A 2 24.82 -14.13 4.90
CA ALA A 2 24.41 -12.75 5.19
C ALA A 2 23.02 -12.48 4.61
N ASP A 3 22.26 -11.67 5.30
CA ASP A 3 20.97 -11.19 4.77
C ASP A 3 21.19 -10.36 3.52
N ALA A 4 20.25 -10.45 2.59
CA ALA A 4 20.24 -9.53 1.46
C ALA A 4 20.01 -8.11 1.93
N PRO A 5 20.57 -7.11 1.23
CA PRO A 5 20.32 -5.70 1.59
C PRO A 5 18.84 -5.36 1.57
N ARG A 6 18.43 -4.56 2.54
CA ARG A 6 17.05 -4.07 2.64
C ARG A 6 17.02 -2.55 2.60
N VAL A 7 15.88 -2.04 2.19
CA VAL A 7 15.63 -0.61 2.27
C VAL A 7 14.36 -0.36 3.06
N ARG A 8 14.26 0.80 3.69
CA ARG A 8 13.05 1.22 4.40
C ARG A 8 12.02 1.73 3.40
N ALA A 9 10.85 1.13 3.45
CA ALA A 9 9.71 1.60 2.67
C ALA A 9 8.59 2.05 3.60
N TYR A 10 7.80 3.00 3.16
CA TYR A 10 6.60 3.42 3.86
C TYR A 10 5.42 3.16 2.94
N VAL A 11 4.42 2.47 3.48
CA VAL A 11 3.23 2.06 2.74
C VAL A 11 2.01 2.66 3.43
N GLY A 12 1.21 3.39 2.68
CA GLY A 12 -0.08 3.87 3.15
C GLY A 12 -1.14 2.79 2.96
N LEU A 13 -2.00 2.61 3.95
CA LEU A 13 -3.10 1.67 3.91
C LEU A 13 -4.40 2.42 4.12
N GLY A 14 -5.44 2.04 3.38
CA GLY A 14 -6.76 2.61 3.57
C GLY A 14 -7.84 1.60 3.25
N ALA A 15 -8.96 1.69 3.94
CA ALA A 15 -10.13 0.85 3.69
C ALA A 15 -11.38 1.54 4.22
N ASN A 16 -12.53 1.30 3.56
CA ASN A 16 -13.80 1.82 4.06
C ASN A 16 -14.99 0.89 3.79
N VAL A 17 -14.71 -0.36 3.43
CA VAL A 17 -15.74 -1.35 3.15
C VAL A 17 -15.66 -2.47 4.18
N GLY A 18 -16.80 -2.96 4.63
CA GLY A 18 -16.85 -4.05 5.60
C GLY A 18 -16.38 -3.61 6.98
N ASP A 19 -15.38 -4.29 7.51
CA ASP A 19 -14.73 -3.95 8.79
C ASP A 19 -13.33 -3.41 8.48
N PRO A 20 -13.20 -2.09 8.26
CA PRO A 20 -11.92 -1.51 7.84
C PRO A 20 -10.78 -1.75 8.82
N HIS A 21 -11.06 -1.68 10.13
CA HIS A 21 -10.03 -1.91 11.15
C HIS A 21 -9.44 -3.31 11.02
N ARG A 22 -10.31 -4.30 10.91
CA ARG A 22 -9.86 -5.70 10.78
C ARG A 22 -9.10 -5.90 9.46
N THR A 23 -9.59 -5.27 8.38
CA THR A 23 -8.92 -5.34 7.08
C THR A 23 -7.50 -4.77 7.18
N LEU A 24 -7.34 -3.61 7.82
CA LEU A 24 -6.01 -3.02 7.96
C LEU A 24 -5.10 -3.86 8.83
N GLN A 25 -5.61 -4.46 9.90
CA GLN A 25 -4.81 -5.38 10.72
C GLN A 25 -4.30 -6.57 9.90
N ALA A 26 -5.18 -7.16 9.09
CA ALA A 26 -4.80 -8.28 8.22
C ALA A 26 -3.79 -7.84 7.16
N ALA A 27 -3.94 -6.63 6.62
CA ALA A 27 -3.01 -6.09 5.63
C ALA A 27 -1.62 -5.87 6.24
N VAL A 28 -1.55 -5.37 7.47
CA VAL A 28 -0.26 -5.22 8.16
C VAL A 28 0.43 -6.58 8.31
N SER A 29 -0.32 -7.59 8.71
CA SER A 29 0.23 -8.95 8.84
C SER A 29 0.72 -9.49 7.49
N ALA A 30 -0.03 -9.23 6.42
CA ALA A 30 0.36 -9.67 5.09
C ALA A 30 1.63 -8.95 4.60
N LEU A 31 1.76 -7.65 4.88
CA LEU A 31 2.97 -6.91 4.54
C LEU A 31 4.18 -7.44 5.31
N ALA A 32 4.00 -7.73 6.59
CA ALA A 32 5.07 -8.29 7.40
C ALA A 32 5.51 -9.69 6.92
N ALA A 33 4.61 -10.41 6.25
CA ALA A 33 4.87 -11.75 5.75
C ALA A 33 5.42 -11.79 4.33
N LEU A 34 5.56 -10.64 3.65
CA LEU A 34 6.19 -10.61 2.33
C LEU A 34 7.61 -11.17 2.40
N PRO A 35 8.05 -11.91 1.37
CA PRO A 35 9.39 -12.50 1.39
C PRO A 35 10.49 -11.46 1.65
N GLY A 36 11.29 -11.70 2.66
CA GLY A 36 12.40 -10.82 3.03
C GLY A 36 11.98 -9.55 3.75
N ALA A 37 10.70 -9.36 4.03
CA ALA A 37 10.23 -8.15 4.70
C ALA A 37 10.44 -8.22 6.22
N ARG A 38 10.64 -7.05 6.83
CA ARG A 38 10.66 -6.88 8.28
C ARG A 38 9.82 -5.68 8.65
N LEU A 39 8.76 -5.92 9.41
CA LEU A 39 7.92 -4.83 9.91
C LEU A 39 8.69 -4.01 10.92
N ARG A 40 8.72 -2.69 10.74
CA ARG A 40 9.45 -1.78 11.62
C ARG A 40 8.55 -0.92 12.47
N GLY A 41 7.37 -0.62 12.00
CA GLY A 41 6.42 0.18 12.77
C GLY A 41 5.10 0.33 12.06
N VAL A 42 4.08 0.67 12.84
CA VAL A 42 2.73 0.92 12.34
C VAL A 42 2.25 2.19 13.00
N SER A 43 1.68 3.10 12.22
CA SER A 43 1.11 4.32 12.75
C SER A 43 -0.19 4.05 13.50
N ARG A 44 -0.74 5.10 14.09
CA ARG A 44 -2.12 5.08 14.58
C ARG A 44 -3.08 4.97 13.41
N LEU A 45 -4.29 4.58 13.72
CA LEU A 45 -5.39 4.65 12.76
C LEU A 45 -5.89 6.08 12.66
N TYR A 46 -6.19 6.50 11.44
CA TYR A 46 -6.74 7.82 11.16
C TYR A 46 -8.04 7.64 10.39
N ALA A 47 -9.08 8.31 10.84
CA ALA A 47 -10.35 8.35 10.12
C ALA A 47 -10.34 9.57 9.20
N THR A 48 -10.70 9.37 7.93
CA THR A 48 -10.76 10.46 6.96
C THR A 48 -12.08 10.43 6.23
N ARG A 49 -12.50 11.61 5.73
CA ARG A 49 -13.71 11.73 4.93
C ARG A 49 -13.44 11.24 3.51
N PRO A 50 -14.44 10.64 2.85
CA PRO A 50 -14.29 10.29 1.45
C PRO A 50 -14.10 11.54 0.60
N VAL A 51 -13.30 11.41 -0.46
CA VAL A 51 -13.07 12.46 -1.44
C VAL A 51 -13.82 12.10 -2.73
N GLY A 52 -14.54 13.06 -3.30
CA GLY A 52 -15.29 12.86 -4.54
C GLY A 52 -16.64 12.23 -4.32
N VAL A 53 -16.70 10.93 -4.05
CA VAL A 53 -17.95 10.22 -3.78
C VAL A 53 -18.23 10.31 -2.29
N THR A 54 -19.18 11.16 -1.89
CA THR A 54 -19.44 11.45 -0.49
C THR A 54 -20.55 10.60 0.13
N ASP A 55 -21.21 9.75 -0.65
CA ASP A 55 -22.25 8.86 -0.19
C ASP A 55 -21.72 7.49 0.28
N GLN A 56 -20.48 7.45 0.70
CA GLN A 56 -19.81 6.24 1.19
C GLN A 56 -19.26 6.47 2.58
N PRO A 57 -18.97 5.38 3.33
CA PRO A 57 -18.35 5.52 4.65
C PRO A 57 -17.00 6.22 4.58
N GLY A 58 -16.62 6.84 5.67
CA GLY A 58 -15.28 7.38 5.82
C GLY A 58 -14.22 6.29 5.76
N PHE A 59 -13.00 6.67 5.44
CA PHE A 59 -11.87 5.74 5.38
C PHE A 59 -11.18 5.62 6.72
N MET A 60 -10.68 4.42 7.00
CA MET A 60 -9.67 4.21 8.04
C MET A 60 -8.32 4.09 7.33
N ASN A 61 -7.32 4.77 7.85
CA ASN A 61 -6.00 4.85 7.23
C ASN A 61 -4.91 4.60 8.25
N ALA A 62 -3.79 4.08 7.76
CA ALA A 62 -2.57 3.91 8.55
C ALA A 62 -1.37 3.97 7.63
N VAL A 63 -0.19 4.09 8.23
CA VAL A 63 1.08 4.02 7.50
C VAL A 63 1.94 2.96 8.18
N VAL A 64 2.60 2.14 7.38
CA VAL A 64 3.49 1.09 7.86
C VAL A 64 4.90 1.39 7.39
N ALA A 65 5.85 1.26 8.30
CA ALA A 65 7.27 1.25 7.96
C ALA A 65 7.72 -0.21 7.87
N VAL A 66 8.26 -0.60 6.75
CA VAL A 66 8.69 -1.97 6.51
C VAL A 66 10.03 -1.96 5.77
N ASP A 67 10.95 -2.81 6.22
CA ASP A 67 12.20 -3.02 5.51
C ASP A 67 12.00 -4.17 4.55
N VAL A 68 12.33 -3.94 3.28
CA VAL A 68 12.08 -4.89 2.20
C VAL A 68 13.35 -5.07 1.38
N PRO A 69 13.47 -6.18 0.63
CA PRO A 69 14.65 -6.38 -0.23
C PRO A 69 14.87 -5.20 -1.16
N ALA A 70 16.11 -4.75 -1.23
CA ALA A 70 16.48 -3.59 -2.03
C ALA A 70 16.43 -3.89 -3.53
N GLY A 71 16.55 -5.15 -3.92
CA GLY A 71 16.63 -5.55 -5.32
C GLY A 71 18.02 -5.29 -5.89
N PRO A 72 18.23 -5.63 -7.18
CA PRO A 72 19.51 -5.41 -7.84
C PRO A 72 19.79 -3.92 -8.08
N ASP A 73 18.73 -3.13 -8.18
CA ASP A 73 18.79 -1.67 -8.27
C ASP A 73 17.52 -1.08 -7.67
N PRO A 74 17.52 0.22 -7.33
CA PRO A 74 16.37 0.82 -6.64
C PRO A 74 15.05 0.75 -7.42
N ASP A 75 15.08 0.95 -8.73
CA ASP A 75 13.85 0.90 -9.53
C ASP A 75 13.26 -0.51 -9.53
N SER A 76 14.08 -1.54 -9.68
CA SER A 76 13.64 -2.93 -9.67
C SER A 76 13.08 -3.32 -8.31
N GLY A 77 13.73 -2.89 -7.23
CA GLY A 77 13.25 -3.15 -5.89
C GLY A 77 11.90 -2.50 -5.61
N ALA A 78 11.75 -1.24 -6.00
CA ALA A 78 10.50 -0.52 -5.83
C ALA A 78 9.38 -1.13 -6.67
N LEU A 79 9.68 -1.53 -7.91
CA LEU A 79 8.69 -2.16 -8.79
C LEU A 79 8.23 -3.50 -8.21
N ALA A 80 9.16 -4.29 -7.68
CA ALA A 80 8.81 -5.57 -7.04
C ALA A 80 7.84 -5.34 -5.89
N LEU A 81 8.08 -4.33 -5.06
CA LEU A 81 7.18 -4.01 -3.97
C LEU A 81 5.82 -3.53 -4.48
N LEU A 82 5.80 -2.66 -5.49
CA LEU A 82 4.55 -2.21 -6.10
C LEU A 82 3.71 -3.38 -6.60
N LEU A 83 4.33 -4.35 -7.26
CA LEU A 83 3.61 -5.53 -7.75
C LEU A 83 3.09 -6.38 -6.58
N ALA A 84 3.86 -6.51 -5.52
CA ALA A 84 3.42 -7.22 -4.32
C ALA A 84 2.20 -6.53 -3.68
N LEU A 85 2.21 -5.19 -3.61
CA LEU A 85 1.08 -4.43 -3.07
C LEU A 85 -0.18 -4.63 -3.92
N LYS A 86 -0.04 -4.63 -5.24
CA LYS A 86 -1.16 -4.90 -6.14
C LYS A 86 -1.72 -6.30 -5.93
N GLY A 87 -0.84 -7.28 -5.73
CA GLY A 87 -1.24 -8.65 -5.43
C GLY A 87 -2.03 -8.75 -4.14
N LEU A 88 -1.62 -8.01 -3.12
CA LEU A 88 -2.34 -7.99 -1.85
C LEU A 88 -3.71 -7.32 -1.99
N GLU A 89 -3.79 -6.22 -2.71
CA GLU A 89 -5.09 -5.59 -2.98
C GLU A 89 -6.05 -6.57 -3.65
N ALA A 90 -5.57 -7.30 -4.64
CA ALA A 90 -6.38 -8.31 -5.32
C ALA A 90 -6.80 -9.43 -4.37
N ALA A 91 -5.88 -9.89 -3.52
CA ALA A 91 -6.15 -10.97 -2.55
C ALA A 91 -7.20 -10.53 -1.51
N PHE A 92 -7.28 -9.25 -1.21
CA PHE A 92 -8.26 -8.71 -0.27
C PHE A 92 -9.61 -8.38 -0.95
N GLY A 93 -9.81 -8.83 -2.19
CA GLY A 93 -11.10 -8.73 -2.84
C GLY A 93 -11.36 -7.39 -3.52
N ARG A 94 -10.31 -6.65 -3.89
CA ARG A 94 -10.50 -5.38 -4.59
C ARG A 94 -11.26 -5.61 -5.90
N GLN A 95 -12.29 -4.81 -6.10
CA GLN A 95 -13.13 -4.88 -7.29
C GLN A 95 -13.04 -3.57 -8.06
N ALA A 96 -13.41 -3.63 -9.35
CA ALA A 96 -13.54 -2.42 -10.15
C ALA A 96 -14.67 -1.58 -9.56
N ARG A 97 -14.34 -0.34 -9.17
CA ARG A 97 -15.29 0.57 -8.55
C ARG A 97 -15.17 1.95 -9.17
N ARG A 98 -16.15 2.78 -8.88
CA ARG A 98 -16.11 4.19 -9.27
C ARG A 98 -14.83 4.82 -8.73
N ARG A 99 -14.28 5.76 -9.48
CA ARG A 99 -13.18 6.57 -9.01
C ARG A 99 -13.58 7.24 -7.68
N TRP A 100 -12.67 7.22 -6.71
CA TRP A 100 -12.92 7.73 -5.36
C TRP A 100 -14.00 6.97 -4.59
N GLY A 101 -14.51 5.87 -5.15
CA GLY A 101 -15.52 5.04 -4.49
C GLY A 101 -14.95 4.13 -3.41
N PRO A 102 -15.79 3.28 -2.83
CA PRO A 102 -15.39 2.39 -1.75
C PRO A 102 -14.24 1.46 -2.14
N ARG A 103 -13.40 1.14 -1.15
CA ARG A 103 -12.26 0.23 -1.33
C ARG A 103 -12.20 -0.75 -0.19
N GLU A 104 -12.05 -2.04 -0.52
CA GLU A 104 -11.75 -3.06 0.46
C GLU A 104 -10.39 -2.81 1.07
N LEU A 105 -9.38 -2.52 0.22
CA LEU A 105 -8.03 -2.20 0.66
C LEU A 105 -7.32 -1.40 -0.43
N ASP A 106 -6.76 -0.26 -0.04
CA ASP A 106 -5.82 0.50 -0.85
C ASP A 106 -4.45 0.42 -0.21
N LEU A 107 -3.44 0.14 -1.01
CA LEU A 107 -2.04 0.14 -0.58
C LEU A 107 -1.25 1.05 -1.51
N ASP A 108 -0.60 2.06 -0.92
CA ASP A 108 0.19 3.03 -1.67
C ASP A 108 1.63 3.01 -1.20
N LEU A 109 2.56 2.84 -2.13
CA LEU A 109 3.97 3.01 -1.82
C LEU A 109 4.27 4.50 -1.75
N LEU A 110 4.59 4.97 -0.54
CA LEU A 110 4.83 6.39 -0.30
C LEU A 110 6.30 6.76 -0.47
N VAL A 111 7.18 5.91 0.07
CA VAL A 111 8.62 6.15 0.06
C VAL A 111 9.34 4.82 -0.09
N PHE A 112 10.40 4.79 -0.89
CA PHE A 112 11.24 3.62 -1.05
C PHE A 112 12.69 4.05 -0.81
N GLY A 113 13.15 3.93 0.43
CA GLY A 113 14.45 4.41 0.85
C GLY A 113 14.58 5.91 0.58
N ARG A 114 15.64 6.30 -0.10
CA ARG A 114 15.85 7.66 -0.55
C ARG A 114 15.66 7.80 -2.06
N HIS A 115 15.17 6.73 -2.67
CA HIS A 115 15.06 6.68 -4.12
C HIS A 115 13.79 7.39 -4.60
N ARG A 116 13.95 8.26 -5.59
CA ARG A 116 12.81 8.84 -6.27
C ARG A 116 12.36 7.88 -7.35
N LEU A 117 11.09 7.51 -7.35
CA LEU A 117 10.55 6.59 -8.33
C LEU A 117 10.32 7.29 -9.66
N HIS A 118 10.68 6.58 -10.72
CA HIS A 118 10.48 7.04 -12.10
C HIS A 118 9.58 6.06 -12.86
N VAL A 119 8.58 5.52 -12.19
CA VAL A 119 7.66 4.57 -12.79
C VAL A 119 6.45 5.34 -13.30
N GLU A 120 6.21 5.26 -14.60
CA GLU A 120 5.01 5.86 -15.17
C GLU A 120 3.80 5.04 -14.79
N ARG A 121 2.73 5.74 -14.41
CA ARG A 121 1.47 5.09 -14.13
C ARG A 121 0.74 4.79 -15.43
N PRO A 122 0.10 3.63 -15.54
CA PRO A 122 -0.78 3.39 -16.68
C PRO A 122 -1.87 4.45 -16.74
N THR A 123 -2.17 4.95 -17.93
CA THR A 123 -3.18 5.99 -18.08
C THR A 123 -4.53 5.57 -17.51
N SER A 124 -4.91 4.32 -17.73
CA SER A 124 -6.20 3.80 -17.26
C SER A 124 -6.27 3.68 -15.73
N GLY A 125 -5.15 3.51 -15.07
CA GLY A 125 -5.10 3.39 -13.62
C GLY A 125 -4.73 4.70 -12.93
N ARG A 126 -4.49 5.73 -13.69
CA ARG A 126 -4.01 6.98 -13.18
C ARG A 126 -5.16 7.87 -12.75
N SER A 127 -5.00 8.52 -11.62
CA SER A 127 -5.93 9.55 -11.21
C SER A 127 -5.54 10.86 -11.85
N ASP A 128 -6.47 11.49 -12.54
CA ASP A 128 -6.25 12.82 -13.11
C ASP A 128 -6.22 13.90 -12.05
N ASP A 129 -6.53 13.53 -10.82
CA ASP A 129 -6.57 14.46 -9.70
C ASP A 129 -5.26 14.55 -8.96
N LEU A 130 -4.27 13.85 -9.41
CA LEU A 130 -2.94 13.90 -8.81
C LEU A 130 -2.16 15.06 -9.36
#